data_2a1a844808678a1f487aa45d63c923ad
#
_entry.id   2a1a844808678a1f487aa45d63c923ad
#
_cell.length_a   1.000
_cell.length_b   1.000
_cell.length_c   1.000
_cell.angle_alpha   90.00
_cell.angle_beta   90.00
_cell.angle_gamma   90.00
#
_symmetry.space_group_name_H-M   'P 1'
#
loop_
_entity.id
_entity.type
_entity.pdbx_description
1 polymer ?
#
loop_
_entity_poly.entity_id
_entity_poly.type
_entity_poly.pdbx_seq_one_letter_code
_entity_poly.pdbx_strand_id
1 'polypeptide(L)'
;MRLTVKQITWLKALLHLAGFLPFVWLFWAGHQGYFSADPAKDIQHFTGRMALKFLLATLLVSPLARYAKQPLLIRTRRLLGLWCFAWATLHLTSYTLLELGINNLTLLGTEVFTRPYLTLGLISWLSLLALAATSTQAMQRKLGRRWQTLHNFVYVVAILAPIHYLWSVKILSPQPIIYALLAVLLLAWRYKKFRQWWR
;
A
#
# COMPACT_ATOMS: atom_id res chain seq x y z
N MET A 1 -14.65 -11.03 -25.13
CA MET A 1 -15.70 -10.16 -24.54
C MET A 1 -15.07 -9.01 -23.79
N ARG A 2 -15.64 -7.80 -23.82
CA ARG A 2 -15.20 -6.66 -23.01
C ARG A 2 -16.03 -6.58 -21.74
N LEU A 3 -15.39 -6.24 -20.60
CA LEU A 3 -16.08 -6.02 -19.35
C LEU A 3 -17.10 -4.88 -19.47
N THR A 4 -18.27 -5.06 -18.87
CA THR A 4 -19.33 -4.05 -18.78
C THR A 4 -19.14 -3.19 -17.51
N VAL A 5 -19.80 -2.04 -17.48
CA VAL A 5 -19.79 -1.16 -16.29
C VAL A 5 -20.37 -1.89 -15.06
N LYS A 6 -21.43 -2.69 -15.24
CA LYS A 6 -22.05 -3.50 -14.18
C LYS A 6 -21.05 -4.51 -13.59
N GLN A 7 -20.26 -5.19 -14.42
CA GLN A 7 -19.23 -6.12 -13.97
C GLN A 7 -18.11 -5.42 -13.20
N ILE A 8 -17.73 -4.19 -13.62
CA ILE A 8 -16.75 -3.39 -12.84
C ILE A 8 -17.32 -2.97 -11.48
N THR A 9 -18.62 -2.68 -11.38
CA THR A 9 -19.25 -2.39 -10.08
C THR A 9 -19.22 -3.60 -9.17
N TRP A 10 -19.55 -4.78 -9.67
CA TRP A 10 -19.41 -6.03 -8.90
C TRP A 10 -17.97 -6.33 -8.50
N LEU A 11 -17.02 -6.12 -9.43
CA LEU A 11 -15.59 -6.26 -9.11
C LEU A 11 -15.16 -5.32 -7.99
N LYS A 12 -15.63 -4.08 -7.99
CA LYS A 12 -15.35 -3.14 -6.89
C LYS A 12 -15.95 -3.61 -5.56
N ALA A 13 -17.15 -4.16 -5.56
CA ALA A 13 -17.75 -4.75 -4.36
C ALA A 13 -16.89 -5.91 -3.82
N LEU A 14 -16.44 -6.81 -4.68
CA LEU A 14 -15.52 -7.89 -4.31
C LEU A 14 -14.18 -7.35 -3.77
N LEU A 15 -13.63 -6.29 -4.37
CA LEU A 15 -12.41 -5.65 -3.88
C LEU A 15 -12.61 -4.97 -2.51
N HIS A 16 -13.80 -4.44 -2.22
CA HIS A 16 -14.14 -3.95 -0.88
C HIS A 16 -14.17 -5.11 0.13
N LEU A 17 -14.79 -6.23 -0.21
CA LEU A 17 -14.77 -7.43 0.63
C LEU A 17 -13.33 -7.92 0.85
N ALA A 18 -12.54 -8.02 -0.21
CA ALA A 18 -11.12 -8.40 -0.11
C ALA A 18 -10.29 -7.44 0.76
N GLY A 19 -10.65 -6.16 0.80
CA GLY A 19 -10.03 -5.16 1.68
C GLY A 19 -10.47 -5.26 3.13
N PHE A 20 -11.72 -5.65 3.38
CA PHE A 20 -12.32 -5.67 4.71
C PHE A 20 -12.17 -7.03 5.42
N LEU A 21 -12.33 -8.15 4.70
CA LEU A 21 -12.28 -9.49 5.30
C LEU A 21 -10.98 -9.79 6.07
N PRO A 22 -9.77 -9.36 5.61
CA PRO A 22 -8.57 -9.57 6.39
C PRO A 22 -8.57 -8.84 7.75
N PHE A 23 -9.31 -7.73 7.86
CA PHE A 23 -9.50 -7.05 9.15
C PHE A 23 -10.38 -7.89 10.09
N VAL A 24 -11.47 -8.44 9.59
CA VAL A 24 -12.33 -9.36 10.36
C VAL A 24 -11.54 -10.59 10.79
N TRP A 25 -10.74 -11.16 9.88
CA TRP A 25 -9.86 -12.29 10.19
C TRP A 25 -8.84 -11.94 11.27
N LEU A 26 -8.21 -10.77 11.21
CA LEU A 26 -7.22 -10.33 12.21
C LEU A 26 -7.84 -10.25 13.60
N PHE A 27 -9.06 -9.71 13.71
CA PHE A 27 -9.79 -9.62 14.96
C PHE A 27 -10.17 -11.01 15.50
N TRP A 28 -10.68 -11.87 14.63
CA TRP A 28 -11.03 -13.25 14.98
C TRP A 28 -9.80 -14.05 15.41
N ALA A 29 -8.69 -13.95 14.68
CA ALA A 29 -7.44 -14.63 15.00
C ALA A 29 -6.88 -14.21 16.37
N GLY A 30 -6.98 -12.91 16.71
CA GLY A 30 -6.63 -12.42 18.04
C GLY A 30 -7.46 -13.03 19.15
N HIS A 31 -8.78 -13.12 18.92
CA HIS A 31 -9.70 -13.72 19.90
C HIS A 31 -9.45 -15.24 20.10
N GLN A 32 -9.04 -15.95 19.05
CA GLN A 32 -8.73 -17.38 19.09
C GLN A 32 -7.32 -17.72 19.56
N GLY A 33 -6.49 -16.72 19.86
CA GLY A 33 -5.10 -16.95 20.30
C GLY A 33 -4.17 -17.47 19.21
N TYR A 34 -4.44 -17.16 17.92
CA TYR A 34 -3.58 -17.57 16.78
C TYR A 34 -2.29 -16.76 16.64
N PHE A 35 -2.09 -15.75 17.48
CA PHE A 35 -0.85 -14.96 17.44
C PHE A 35 0.29 -15.69 18.17
N SER A 36 1.53 -15.40 17.74
CA SER A 36 2.75 -15.89 18.38
C SER A 36 2.92 -15.32 19.79
N ALA A 37 4.05 -15.60 20.41
CA ALA A 37 4.43 -15.00 21.70
C ALA A 37 4.53 -13.45 21.66
N ASP A 38 4.59 -12.86 20.46
CA ASP A 38 4.63 -11.41 20.23
C ASP A 38 3.46 -10.97 19.31
N PRO A 39 2.23 -10.83 19.86
CA PRO A 39 1.05 -10.46 19.08
C PRO A 39 1.17 -9.07 18.42
N ALA A 40 1.87 -8.13 19.05
CA ALA A 40 2.07 -6.77 18.50
C ALA A 40 2.79 -6.85 17.16
N LYS A 41 3.87 -7.61 17.10
CA LYS A 41 4.67 -7.84 15.90
C LYS A 41 3.90 -8.58 14.81
N ASP A 42 3.09 -9.59 15.17
CA ASP A 42 2.26 -10.32 14.22
C ASP A 42 1.24 -9.40 13.54
N ILE A 43 0.56 -8.54 14.33
CA ILE A 43 -0.39 -7.55 13.84
C ILE A 43 0.32 -6.53 12.92
N GLN A 44 1.51 -6.03 13.32
CA GLN A 44 2.29 -5.11 12.50
C GLN A 44 2.68 -5.76 11.15
N HIS A 45 3.24 -6.95 11.17
CA HIS A 45 3.62 -7.64 9.95
C HIS A 45 2.41 -7.96 9.05
N PHE A 46 1.28 -8.33 9.65
CA PHE A 46 0.06 -8.59 8.90
C PHE A 46 -0.46 -7.34 8.21
N THR A 47 -0.65 -6.25 8.95
CA THR A 47 -1.19 -4.98 8.42
C THR A 47 -0.27 -4.36 7.37
N GLY A 48 1.05 -4.39 7.59
CA GLY A 48 2.05 -3.93 6.62
C GLY A 48 2.03 -4.76 5.33
N ARG A 49 1.94 -6.10 5.42
CA ARG A 49 1.80 -6.97 4.24
C ARG A 49 0.51 -6.70 3.48
N MET A 50 -0.60 -6.40 4.15
CA MET A 50 -1.86 -6.06 3.48
C MET A 50 -1.73 -4.74 2.72
N ALA A 51 -1.13 -3.70 3.31
CA ALA A 51 -0.84 -2.45 2.62
C ALA A 51 0.00 -2.68 1.36
N LEU A 52 1.06 -3.48 1.46
CA LEU A 52 1.95 -3.79 0.35
C LEU A 52 1.25 -4.59 -0.77
N LYS A 53 0.40 -5.56 -0.42
CA LYS A 53 -0.42 -6.30 -1.39
C LYS A 53 -1.33 -5.36 -2.19
N PHE A 54 -2.02 -4.44 -1.52
CA PHE A 54 -2.90 -3.45 -2.19
C PHE A 54 -2.10 -2.44 -3.03
N LEU A 55 -0.89 -2.06 -2.60
CA LEU A 55 0.02 -1.23 -3.40
C LEU A 55 0.38 -1.93 -4.71
N LEU A 56 0.86 -3.16 -4.63
CA LEU A 56 1.24 -3.95 -5.81
C LEU A 56 0.04 -4.24 -6.71
N ALA A 57 -1.13 -4.57 -6.14
CA ALA A 57 -2.37 -4.72 -6.89
C ALA A 57 -2.74 -3.43 -7.63
N THR A 58 -2.62 -2.25 -6.99
CA THR A 58 -2.84 -0.95 -7.65
C THR A 58 -1.94 -0.75 -8.87
N LEU A 59 -0.68 -1.16 -8.76
CA LEU A 59 0.27 -1.09 -9.86
C LEU A 59 -0.04 -2.14 -10.94
N LEU A 60 -0.47 -3.34 -10.57
CA LEU A 60 -0.77 -4.43 -11.48
C LEU A 60 -1.98 -4.14 -12.40
N VAL A 61 -2.94 -3.31 -11.96
CA VAL A 61 -4.13 -2.98 -12.76
C VAL A 61 -3.78 -2.47 -14.16
N SER A 62 -2.73 -1.64 -14.31
CA SER A 62 -2.39 -1.05 -15.63
C SER A 62 -1.86 -2.08 -16.63
N PRO A 63 -0.86 -2.93 -16.29
CA PRO A 63 -0.45 -4.01 -17.18
C PRO A 63 -1.61 -4.97 -17.46
N LEU A 64 -2.39 -5.35 -16.44
CA LEU A 64 -3.52 -6.26 -16.60
C LEU A 64 -4.57 -5.69 -17.57
N ALA A 65 -4.96 -4.42 -17.40
CA ALA A 65 -5.91 -3.75 -18.28
C ALA A 65 -5.44 -3.72 -19.74
N ARG A 66 -4.13 -3.55 -19.96
CA ARG A 66 -3.52 -3.51 -21.29
C ARG A 66 -3.48 -4.90 -21.92
N TYR A 67 -2.93 -5.89 -21.22
CA TYR A 67 -2.78 -7.25 -21.79
C TYR A 67 -4.12 -7.97 -21.96
N ALA A 68 -5.05 -7.82 -21.01
CA ALA A 68 -6.40 -8.36 -21.12
C ALA A 68 -7.31 -7.55 -22.08
N LYS A 69 -6.83 -6.42 -22.64
CA LYS A 69 -7.62 -5.49 -23.48
C LYS A 69 -8.92 -5.01 -22.79
N GLN A 70 -8.83 -4.78 -21.44
CA GLN A 70 -9.96 -4.41 -20.58
C GLN A 70 -9.76 -3.01 -19.96
N PRO A 71 -9.96 -1.92 -20.70
CA PRO A 71 -9.64 -0.56 -20.24
C PRO A 71 -10.43 -0.13 -19.00
N LEU A 72 -11.64 -0.68 -18.78
CA LEU A 72 -12.47 -0.38 -17.63
C LEU A 72 -11.86 -0.81 -16.28
N LEU A 73 -10.92 -1.78 -16.29
CA LEU A 73 -10.19 -2.17 -15.06
C LEU A 73 -9.45 -1.00 -14.42
N ILE A 74 -9.03 0.00 -15.19
CA ILE A 74 -8.36 1.20 -14.66
C ILE A 74 -9.20 1.90 -13.57
N ARG A 75 -10.54 1.78 -13.63
CA ARG A 75 -11.45 2.34 -12.64
C ARG A 75 -11.33 1.72 -11.24
N THR A 76 -10.65 0.58 -11.09
CA THR A 76 -10.42 -0.06 -9.78
C THR A 76 -9.18 0.48 -9.05
N ARG A 77 -8.27 1.17 -9.76
CA ARG A 77 -6.99 1.65 -9.17
C ARG A 77 -7.18 2.55 -7.96
N ARG A 78 -8.13 3.49 -8.04
CA ARG A 78 -8.44 4.38 -6.92
C ARG A 78 -8.85 3.60 -5.68
N LEU A 79 -9.72 2.62 -5.84
CA LEU A 79 -10.22 1.79 -4.75
C LEU A 79 -9.08 1.01 -4.08
N LEU A 80 -8.25 0.35 -4.88
CA LEU A 80 -7.10 -0.40 -4.39
C LEU A 80 -6.08 0.51 -3.67
N GLY A 81 -5.83 1.71 -4.22
CA GLY A 81 -4.96 2.70 -3.60
C GLY A 81 -5.49 3.22 -2.25
N LEU A 82 -6.80 3.40 -2.13
CA LEU A 82 -7.43 3.79 -0.85
C LEU A 82 -7.36 2.65 0.18
N TRP A 83 -7.53 1.39 -0.21
CA TRP A 83 -7.31 0.24 0.67
C TRP A 83 -5.84 0.10 1.08
N CYS A 84 -4.90 0.38 0.15
CA CYS A 84 -3.48 0.45 0.50
C CYS A 84 -3.23 1.48 1.61
N PHE A 85 -3.77 2.69 1.47
CA PHE A 85 -3.64 3.74 2.49
C PHE A 85 -4.31 3.36 3.81
N ALA A 86 -5.51 2.77 3.78
CA ALA A 86 -6.21 2.32 4.99
C ALA A 86 -5.37 1.28 5.76
N TRP A 87 -4.84 0.28 5.08
CA TRP A 87 -3.98 -0.74 5.70
C TRP A 87 -2.63 -0.17 6.17
N ALA A 88 -2.04 0.78 5.44
CA ALA A 88 -0.83 1.47 5.86
C ALA A 88 -1.06 2.32 7.12
N THR A 89 -2.26 2.92 7.26
CA THR A 89 -2.65 3.66 8.45
C THR A 89 -2.84 2.72 9.65
N LEU A 90 -3.51 1.57 9.44
CA LEU A 90 -3.62 0.55 10.49
C LEU A 90 -2.24 0.02 10.92
N HIS A 91 -1.31 -0.14 9.97
CA HIS A 91 0.06 -0.55 10.26
C HIS A 91 0.80 0.48 11.12
N LEU A 92 0.73 1.77 10.77
CA LEU A 92 1.32 2.85 11.58
C LEU A 92 0.66 2.92 12.95
N THR A 93 -0.68 2.81 13.02
CA THR A 93 -1.42 2.81 14.28
C THR A 93 -1.05 1.62 15.16
N SER A 94 -0.90 0.42 14.60
CA SER A 94 -0.47 -0.76 15.36
C SER A 94 0.94 -0.57 15.94
N TYR A 95 1.86 0.03 15.20
CA TYR A 95 3.19 0.36 15.69
C TYR A 95 3.13 1.34 16.87
N THR A 96 2.40 2.44 16.70
CA THR A 96 2.33 3.50 17.72
C THR A 96 1.63 3.05 19.00
N LEU A 97 0.59 2.23 18.89
CA LEU A 97 -0.20 1.81 20.06
C LEU A 97 0.32 0.54 20.73
N LEU A 98 0.78 -0.44 19.95
CA LEU A 98 1.16 -1.75 20.48
C LEU A 98 2.65 -1.86 20.78
N GLU A 99 3.52 -1.23 19.98
CA GLU A 99 4.97 -1.30 20.17
C GLU A 99 5.46 -0.18 21.09
N LEU A 100 5.09 1.09 20.80
CA LEU A 100 5.51 2.23 21.63
C LEU A 100 4.65 2.37 22.89
N GLY A 101 3.35 2.05 22.78
CA GLY A 101 2.36 2.29 23.83
C GLY A 101 1.83 3.73 23.82
N ILE A 102 0.57 3.89 24.25
CA ILE A 102 -0.13 5.18 24.20
C ILE A 102 0.54 6.29 25.01
N ASN A 103 1.24 5.93 26.08
CA ASN A 103 1.93 6.88 26.96
C ASN A 103 3.27 7.35 26.38
N ASN A 104 3.77 6.71 25.33
CA ASN A 104 5.11 6.94 24.78
C ASN A 104 5.06 7.48 23.35
N LEU A 105 3.95 8.08 22.91
CA LEU A 105 3.79 8.60 21.54
C LEU A 105 4.83 9.66 21.18
N THR A 106 5.36 10.39 22.18
CA THR A 106 6.45 11.35 21.98
C THR A 106 7.75 10.71 21.48
N LEU A 107 7.95 9.41 21.77
CA LEU A 107 9.11 8.66 21.30
C LEU A 107 9.05 8.37 19.79
N LEU A 108 7.86 8.46 19.16
CA LEU A 108 7.71 8.18 17.73
C LEU A 108 8.68 9.03 16.89
N GLY A 109 8.81 10.31 17.23
CA GLY A 109 9.75 11.21 16.55
C GLY A 109 11.19 10.70 16.67
N THR A 110 11.64 10.41 17.87
CA THR A 110 12.99 9.91 18.13
C THR A 110 13.25 8.57 17.41
N GLU A 111 12.30 7.63 17.52
CA GLU A 111 12.40 6.32 16.88
C GLU A 111 12.52 6.43 15.34
N VAL A 112 11.71 7.31 14.72
CA VAL A 112 11.75 7.54 13.28
C VAL A 112 13.09 8.07 12.80
N PHE A 113 13.72 8.97 13.57
CA PHE A 113 15.02 9.54 13.20
C PHE A 113 16.20 8.61 13.51
N THR A 114 16.08 7.76 14.53
CA THR A 114 17.16 6.84 14.92
C THR A 114 17.16 5.53 14.14
N ARG A 115 16.00 5.13 13.57
CA ARG A 115 15.86 3.88 12.82
C ARG A 115 15.52 4.17 11.34
N PRO A 116 16.49 4.12 10.42
CA PRO A 116 16.28 4.53 9.02
C PRO A 116 15.12 3.82 8.31
N TYR A 117 14.85 2.55 8.65
CA TYR A 117 13.72 1.83 8.06
C TYR A 117 12.37 2.45 8.46
N LEU A 118 12.22 2.99 9.68
CA LEU A 118 11.00 3.68 10.09
C LEU A 118 10.82 5.01 9.34
N THR A 119 11.91 5.72 9.07
CA THR A 119 11.89 6.92 8.22
C THR A 119 11.33 6.61 6.83
N LEU A 120 11.78 5.51 6.19
CA LEU A 120 11.25 5.08 4.89
C LEU A 120 9.76 4.74 4.96
N GLY A 121 9.33 4.09 6.04
CA GLY A 121 7.93 3.78 6.31
C GLY A 121 7.08 5.05 6.43
N LEU A 122 7.55 6.03 7.22
CA LEU A 122 6.85 7.31 7.40
C LEU A 122 6.76 8.11 6.11
N ILE A 123 7.84 8.22 5.33
CA ILE A 123 7.83 8.90 4.03
C ILE A 123 6.82 8.22 3.08
N SER A 124 6.78 6.89 3.08
CA SER A 124 5.81 6.13 2.30
C SER A 124 4.38 6.42 2.74
N TRP A 125 4.12 6.45 4.05
CA TRP A 125 2.79 6.75 4.59
C TRP A 125 2.35 8.18 4.28
N LEU A 126 3.22 9.19 4.47
CA LEU A 126 2.94 10.59 4.12
C LEU A 126 2.63 10.77 2.63
N SER A 127 3.38 10.06 1.77
CA SER A 127 3.11 10.03 0.34
C SER A 127 1.73 9.44 0.05
N LEU A 128 1.37 8.30 0.66
CA LEU A 128 0.06 7.68 0.52
C LEU A 128 -1.07 8.58 1.05
N LEU A 129 -0.85 9.30 2.14
CA LEU A 129 -1.79 10.29 2.70
C LEU A 129 -2.09 11.39 1.67
N ALA A 130 -1.03 11.97 1.07
CA ALA A 130 -1.18 13.00 0.03
C ALA A 130 -1.95 12.47 -1.19
N LEU A 131 -1.67 11.23 -1.63
CA LEU A 131 -2.38 10.57 -2.73
C LEU A 131 -3.86 10.30 -2.38
N ALA A 132 -4.15 9.84 -1.17
CA ALA A 132 -5.50 9.56 -0.70
C ALA A 132 -6.33 10.85 -0.59
N ALA A 133 -5.79 11.89 0.04
CA ALA A 133 -6.43 13.21 0.20
C ALA A 133 -6.77 13.85 -1.15
N THR A 134 -5.91 13.65 -2.17
CA THR A 134 -6.10 14.21 -3.50
C THR A 134 -6.78 13.26 -4.50
N SER A 135 -7.30 12.13 -4.04
CA SER A 135 -7.90 11.10 -4.90
C SER A 135 -9.30 11.42 -5.42
N THR A 136 -9.96 12.49 -4.91
CA THR A 136 -11.32 12.87 -5.30
C THR A 136 -11.35 13.54 -6.68
N GLN A 137 -12.50 13.44 -7.38
CA GLN A 137 -12.68 14.10 -8.67
C GLN A 137 -12.57 15.64 -8.55
N ALA A 138 -13.02 16.21 -7.42
CA ALA A 138 -12.90 17.65 -7.15
C ALA A 138 -11.41 18.05 -7.08
N MET A 139 -10.58 17.30 -6.35
CA MET A 139 -9.16 17.57 -6.25
C MET A 139 -8.44 17.35 -7.58
N GLN A 140 -8.83 16.34 -8.36
CA GLN A 140 -8.27 16.12 -9.70
C GLN A 140 -8.54 17.32 -10.62
N ARG A 141 -9.76 17.88 -10.59
CA ARG A 141 -10.11 19.10 -11.34
C ARG A 141 -9.34 20.31 -10.84
N LYS A 142 -9.26 20.50 -9.50
CA LYS A 142 -8.56 21.65 -8.87
C LYS A 142 -7.06 21.64 -9.18
N LEU A 143 -6.40 20.49 -9.13
CA LEU A 143 -4.95 20.35 -9.35
C LEU A 143 -4.57 20.27 -10.84
N GLY A 144 -5.49 19.91 -11.72
CA GLY A 144 -5.24 19.81 -13.16
C GLY A 144 -4.02 18.93 -13.49
N ARG A 145 -3.07 19.47 -14.26
CA ARG A 145 -1.83 18.74 -14.66
C ARG A 145 -0.97 18.33 -13.45
N ARG A 146 -0.92 19.15 -12.38
CA ARG A 146 -0.14 18.86 -11.16
C ARG A 146 -0.65 17.61 -10.44
N TRP A 147 -1.92 17.23 -10.61
CA TRP A 147 -2.48 16.02 -10.04
C TRP A 147 -1.72 14.78 -10.49
N GLN A 148 -1.41 14.65 -11.76
CA GLN A 148 -0.66 13.48 -12.27
C GLN A 148 0.76 13.45 -11.72
N THR A 149 1.43 14.60 -11.60
CA THR A 149 2.78 14.70 -11.02
C THR A 149 2.78 14.23 -9.57
N LEU A 150 1.81 14.71 -8.77
CA LEU A 150 1.63 14.25 -7.39
C LEU A 150 1.34 12.74 -7.33
N HIS A 151 0.43 12.24 -8.17
CA HIS A 151 0.07 10.82 -8.17
C HIS A 151 1.17 9.87 -8.69
N ASN A 152 2.24 10.42 -9.27
CA ASN A 152 3.43 9.65 -9.60
C ASN A 152 4.25 9.26 -8.35
N PHE A 153 4.05 9.90 -7.19
CA PHE A 153 4.67 9.50 -5.93
C PHE A 153 4.31 8.06 -5.52
N VAL A 154 3.26 7.47 -6.09
CA VAL A 154 3.00 6.03 -5.93
C VAL A 154 4.19 5.16 -6.33
N TYR A 155 5.03 5.61 -7.26
CA TYR A 155 6.24 4.89 -7.67
C TYR A 155 7.36 5.02 -6.64
N VAL A 156 7.45 6.16 -5.97
CA VAL A 156 8.37 6.34 -4.83
C VAL A 156 7.98 5.40 -3.70
N VAL A 157 6.69 5.34 -3.35
CA VAL A 157 6.16 4.39 -2.34
C VAL A 157 6.46 2.94 -2.75
N ALA A 158 6.32 2.61 -4.05
CA ALA A 158 6.60 1.27 -4.56
C ALA A 158 8.08 0.85 -4.46
N ILE A 159 8.98 1.81 -4.29
CA ILE A 159 10.41 1.56 -4.00
C ILE A 159 10.63 1.50 -2.49
N LEU A 160 10.14 2.50 -1.76
CA LEU A 160 10.44 2.65 -0.34
C LEU A 160 9.78 1.58 0.54
N ALA A 161 8.53 1.20 0.24
CA ALA A 161 7.79 0.24 1.08
C ALA A 161 8.41 -1.17 1.08
N PRO A 162 8.84 -1.77 -0.06
CA PRO A 162 9.57 -3.03 -0.03
C PRO A 162 10.93 -2.92 0.66
N ILE A 163 11.67 -1.81 0.50
CA ILE A 163 12.96 -1.58 1.20
C ILE A 163 12.72 -1.49 2.70
N HIS A 164 11.70 -0.72 3.14
CA HIS A 164 11.27 -0.66 4.53
C HIS A 164 11.01 -2.07 5.10
N TYR A 165 10.29 -2.91 4.36
CA TYR A 165 9.98 -4.28 4.80
C TYR A 165 11.25 -5.14 4.88
N LEU A 166 12.15 -5.09 3.88
CA LEU A 166 13.42 -5.81 3.89
C LEU A 166 14.30 -5.44 5.09
N TRP A 167 14.32 -4.17 5.49
CA TRP A 167 15.12 -3.70 6.63
C TRP A 167 14.46 -3.92 7.98
N SER A 168 13.13 -4.07 8.03
CA SER A 168 12.39 -4.28 9.28
C SER A 168 12.51 -5.70 9.83
N VAL A 169 12.89 -6.68 8.99
CA VAL A 169 13.01 -8.08 9.39
C VAL A 169 14.44 -8.41 9.81
N LYS A 170 14.61 -9.04 10.99
CA LYS A 170 15.93 -9.47 11.50
C LYS A 170 16.46 -10.70 10.73
N ILE A 171 15.56 -11.57 10.27
CA ILE A 171 15.90 -12.79 9.52
C ILE A 171 15.22 -12.67 8.16
N LEU A 172 16.01 -12.74 7.09
CA LEU A 172 15.51 -12.71 5.73
C LEU A 172 14.69 -13.99 5.45
N SER A 173 13.37 -13.80 5.35
CA SER A 173 12.47 -14.82 4.85
C SER A 173 12.20 -14.61 3.36
N PRO A 174 11.67 -15.62 2.64
CA PRO A 174 11.34 -15.45 1.21
C PRO A 174 10.32 -14.33 0.93
N GLN A 175 9.43 -14.05 1.87
CA GLN A 175 8.33 -13.10 1.65
C GLN A 175 8.77 -11.67 1.30
N PRO A 176 9.63 -10.95 2.07
CA PRO A 176 10.08 -9.60 1.71
C PRO A 176 10.76 -9.55 0.35
N ILE A 177 11.54 -10.60 0.02
CA ILE A 177 12.26 -10.71 -1.26
C ILE A 177 11.26 -10.83 -2.41
N ILE A 178 10.24 -11.69 -2.29
CA ILE A 178 9.19 -11.86 -3.31
C ILE A 178 8.47 -10.52 -3.57
N TYR A 179 8.08 -9.80 -2.51
CA TYR A 179 7.42 -8.50 -2.68
C TYR A 179 8.32 -7.46 -3.33
N ALA A 180 9.61 -7.43 -2.98
CA ALA A 180 10.58 -6.53 -3.61
C ALA A 180 10.74 -6.86 -5.10
N LEU A 181 10.89 -8.13 -5.46
CA LEU A 181 10.97 -8.56 -6.86
C LEU A 181 9.71 -8.21 -7.65
N LEU A 182 8.51 -8.42 -7.09
CA LEU A 182 7.25 -8.04 -7.72
C LEU A 182 7.18 -6.51 -7.94
N ALA A 183 7.62 -5.71 -6.97
CA ALA A 183 7.69 -4.26 -7.11
C ALA A 183 8.63 -3.85 -8.25
N VAL A 184 9.84 -4.43 -8.29
CA VAL A 184 10.82 -4.19 -9.37
C VAL A 184 10.25 -4.56 -10.74
N LEU A 185 9.61 -5.71 -10.89
CA LEU A 185 8.98 -6.15 -12.14
C LEU A 185 7.88 -5.18 -12.60
N LEU A 186 7.02 -4.74 -11.68
CA LEU A 186 5.94 -3.80 -11.97
C LEU A 186 6.47 -2.39 -12.31
N LEU A 187 7.59 -1.97 -11.73
CA LEU A 187 8.26 -0.72 -12.07
C LEU A 187 9.01 -0.83 -13.40
N ALA A 188 9.71 -1.93 -13.64
CA ALA A 188 10.40 -2.19 -14.90
C ALA A 188 9.44 -2.19 -16.09
N TRP A 189 8.23 -2.75 -15.93
CA TRP A 189 7.20 -2.68 -16.96
C TRP A 189 6.85 -1.22 -17.35
N ARG A 190 7.08 -0.26 -16.46
CA ARG A 190 6.85 1.19 -16.69
C ARG A 190 8.08 1.94 -17.19
N TYR A 191 9.18 1.26 -17.48
CA TYR A 191 10.43 1.87 -17.93
C TYR A 191 10.25 2.93 -19.02
N LYS A 192 9.43 2.61 -20.07
CA LYS A 192 9.15 3.56 -21.15
C LYS A 192 8.52 4.87 -20.65
N LYS A 193 7.65 4.82 -19.62
CA LYS A 193 7.05 6.00 -19.00
C LYS A 193 8.09 6.80 -18.23
N PHE A 194 8.97 6.17 -17.47
CA PHE A 194 10.03 6.84 -16.72
C PHE A 194 11.02 7.51 -17.65
N ARG A 195 11.40 6.86 -18.75
CA ARG A 195 12.29 7.43 -19.76
C ARG A 195 11.75 8.73 -20.38
N GLN A 196 10.43 8.90 -20.49
CA GLN A 196 9.81 10.12 -20.99
C GLN A 196 9.90 11.31 -20.01
N TRP A 197 10.15 11.07 -18.73
CA TRP A 197 10.30 12.13 -17.72
C TRP A 197 11.69 12.76 -17.71
N TRP A 198 12.67 12.06 -18.29
CA TRP A 198 14.06 12.51 -18.38
C TRP A 198 14.40 13.14 -19.74
N ARG A 199 13.41 13.27 -20.63
CA ARG A 199 13.50 13.98 -21.91
C ARG A 199 12.66 15.25 -21.87
#